data_ed27951d86a4af42edf701e50d1f8094
#
_entry.id   ed27951d86a4af42edf701e50d1f8094
#
_cell.length_a   1.000
_cell.length_b   1.000
_cell.length_c   1.000
_cell.angle_alpha   90.00
_cell.angle_beta   90.00
_cell.angle_gamma   90.00
#
_symmetry.space_group_name_H-M   'P 1'
#
loop_
_entity.id
_entity.type
_entity.pdbx_description
1 polymer ?
#
loop_
_entity_poly.entity_id
_entity_poly.type
_entity_poly.pdbx_seq_one_letter_code
_entity_poly.pdbx_strand_id
1 'polypeptide(L)'
;GVGAFYSNNHLVYRGMPAFQMRMNASGTPGAPAVADTMPVVRVNLATRVLDTVGFVKIPKTNIGLSNSDGKFNVTIEVNPLPVIDEWSVTSEGHIAIVRGKDYHVDWMLADGTRKSTAKIPFDWKRMTDDDKAALIDSVKAVRDRMEAANPGQNNQLSQAYSAVMGGGSPPPNMMMMMGGGGGGGGAPRGMPQVSAVVTYVSPSDLSDFQPAFFATAARADADGNVWMRTINTKPTAGGPVYDVINASGEVVDRVQIPLERTIAGFGAGGVVFLSHMEGTVTRLERARTK
;
A
#
# COMPACT_ATOMS: atom_id res chain seq x y z
N GLY A 1 0.86 -0.15 8.39
CA GLY A 1 0.58 1.22 8.01
C GLY A 1 0.57 2.12 9.22
N VAL A 2 1.16 3.28 9.09
CA VAL A 2 1.19 4.28 10.16
C VAL A 2 -0.22 4.83 10.31
N GLY A 3 -0.74 4.88 11.54
CA GLY A 3 -1.98 5.54 11.85
C GLY A 3 -1.86 7.06 11.75
N ALA A 4 -2.98 7.75 11.69
CA ALA A 4 -3.05 9.19 11.79
C ALA A 4 -3.72 9.57 13.10
N PHE A 5 -3.14 10.54 13.81
CA PHE A 5 -3.77 11.19 14.94
C PHE A 5 -4.53 12.42 14.46
N TYR A 6 -5.72 12.65 15.02
CA TYR A 6 -6.43 13.89 14.84
C TYR A 6 -6.97 14.40 16.19
N SER A 7 -7.58 15.58 16.22
CA SER A 7 -8.11 16.20 17.44
C SER A 7 -9.02 15.23 18.23
N ASN A 8 -9.18 15.44 19.54
CA ASN A 8 -10.04 14.64 20.45
C ASN A 8 -9.55 13.24 20.78
N ASN A 9 -8.25 13.02 20.91
CA ASN A 9 -7.69 11.72 21.33
C ASN A 9 -8.10 10.53 20.45
N HIS A 10 -8.29 10.73 19.16
CA HIS A 10 -8.56 9.64 18.24
C HIS A 10 -7.32 9.26 17.44
N LEU A 11 -7.12 7.95 17.31
CA LEU A 11 -6.17 7.35 16.39
C LEU A 11 -6.96 6.61 15.30
N VAL A 12 -6.61 6.84 14.05
CA VAL A 12 -7.12 6.06 12.92
C VAL A 12 -5.98 5.26 12.32
N TYR A 13 -6.20 3.99 12.08
CA TYR A 13 -5.20 3.12 11.48
C TYR A 13 -5.86 2.06 10.59
N ARG A 14 -5.07 1.49 9.69
CA ARG A 14 -5.46 0.33 8.90
C ARG A 14 -5.16 -0.93 9.70
N GLY A 15 -6.20 -1.73 9.96
CA GLY A 15 -6.07 -3.02 10.61
C GLY A 15 -5.40 -4.07 9.73
N MET A 16 -5.42 -5.31 10.19
CA MET A 16 -4.92 -6.45 9.42
C MET A 16 -6.03 -7.04 8.55
N PRO A 17 -5.71 -7.61 7.38
CA PRO A 17 -6.69 -8.34 6.59
C PRO A 17 -7.17 -9.56 7.37
N ALA A 18 -8.42 -9.95 7.15
CA ALA A 18 -8.93 -11.19 7.70
C ALA A 18 -8.14 -12.36 7.10
N PHE A 19 -7.71 -13.26 7.98
CA PHE A 19 -6.92 -14.43 7.64
C PHE A 19 -7.68 -15.69 8.06
N GLN A 20 -7.89 -16.59 7.13
CA GLN A 20 -8.55 -17.86 7.39
C GLN A 20 -7.61 -19.02 7.04
N MET A 21 -7.27 -19.82 8.04
CA MET A 21 -6.64 -21.12 7.79
C MET A 21 -7.72 -22.14 7.41
N ARG A 22 -7.59 -22.76 6.26
CA ARG A 22 -8.42 -23.90 5.86
C ARG A 22 -7.69 -25.18 6.20
N MET A 23 -8.36 -26.09 6.88
CA MET A 23 -7.85 -27.46 7.08
C MET A 23 -8.37 -28.32 5.94
N ASN A 24 -7.49 -29.09 5.33
CA ASN A 24 -7.88 -30.11 4.34
C ASN A 24 -8.61 -31.25 5.03
N ALA A 25 -9.32 -32.07 4.25
CA ALA A 25 -10.03 -33.24 4.78
C ALA A 25 -9.12 -34.25 5.55
N SER A 26 -7.82 -34.20 5.27
CA SER A 26 -6.78 -34.96 5.99
C SER A 26 -6.28 -34.32 7.29
N GLY A 27 -6.87 -33.17 7.73
CA GLY A 27 -6.43 -32.45 8.91
C GLY A 27 -5.11 -31.66 8.75
N THR A 28 -4.57 -31.61 7.53
CA THR A 28 -3.38 -30.80 7.22
C THR A 28 -3.77 -29.34 6.92
N PRO A 29 -2.96 -28.35 7.37
CA PRO A 29 -3.20 -26.96 6.99
C PRO A 29 -3.15 -26.79 5.47
N GLY A 30 -4.23 -26.29 4.91
CA GLY A 30 -4.28 -25.88 3.51
C GLY A 30 -3.75 -24.45 3.32
N ALA A 31 -3.70 -24.01 2.07
CA ALA A 31 -3.31 -22.64 1.76
C ALA A 31 -4.23 -21.63 2.48
N PRO A 32 -3.67 -20.64 3.19
CA PRO A 32 -4.46 -19.64 3.87
C PRO A 32 -5.20 -18.75 2.87
N ALA A 33 -6.45 -18.43 3.17
CA ALA A 33 -7.18 -17.40 2.45
C ALA A 33 -6.97 -16.06 3.15
N VAL A 34 -6.40 -15.09 2.43
CA VAL A 34 -6.25 -13.71 2.88
C VAL A 34 -7.34 -12.88 2.22
N ALA A 35 -8.08 -12.10 3.02
CA ALA A 35 -9.05 -11.17 2.47
C ALA A 35 -8.37 -10.12 1.58
N ASP A 36 -9.06 -9.68 0.54
CA ASP A 36 -8.61 -8.60 -0.36
C ASP A 36 -9.01 -7.21 0.16
N THR A 37 -9.43 -7.13 1.41
CA THR A 37 -9.80 -5.90 2.10
C THR A 37 -9.20 -5.83 3.49
N MET A 38 -8.91 -4.61 3.96
CA MET A 38 -8.50 -4.33 5.33
C MET A 38 -9.45 -3.31 5.97
N PRO A 39 -9.79 -3.46 7.27
CA PRO A 39 -10.57 -2.46 7.97
C PRO A 39 -9.74 -1.20 8.23
N VAL A 40 -10.37 -0.04 8.09
CA VAL A 40 -9.91 1.22 8.66
C VAL A 40 -10.59 1.37 10.01
N VAL A 41 -9.81 1.46 11.06
CA VAL A 41 -10.28 1.45 12.45
C VAL A 41 -9.97 2.79 13.09
N ARG A 42 -10.97 3.35 13.75
CA ARG A 42 -10.85 4.53 14.61
C ARG A 42 -10.89 4.10 16.07
N VAL A 43 -9.94 4.57 16.86
CA VAL A 43 -9.86 4.30 18.28
C VAL A 43 -9.97 5.60 19.05
N ASN A 44 -10.88 5.66 20.00
CA ASN A 44 -10.87 6.71 21.00
C ASN A 44 -9.91 6.31 22.13
N LEU A 45 -8.80 7.02 22.28
CA LEU A 45 -7.75 6.69 23.22
C LEU A 45 -8.15 6.91 24.68
N ALA A 46 -9.14 7.80 24.95
CA ALA A 46 -9.64 8.04 26.30
C ALA A 46 -10.59 6.91 26.76
N THR A 47 -11.51 6.50 25.91
CA THR A 47 -12.53 5.47 26.23
C THR A 47 -12.12 4.06 25.82
N ARG A 48 -11.04 3.92 25.00
CA ARG A 48 -10.58 2.67 24.39
C ARG A 48 -11.61 1.97 23.50
N VAL A 49 -12.61 2.72 23.04
CA VAL A 49 -13.61 2.21 22.09
C VAL A 49 -13.01 2.15 20.70
N LEU A 50 -13.18 1.01 20.04
CA LEU A 50 -12.79 0.79 18.65
C LEU A 50 -14.03 0.81 17.76
N ASP A 51 -13.92 1.49 16.62
CA ASP A 51 -14.97 1.57 15.61
C ASP A 51 -14.37 1.29 14.22
N THR A 52 -14.98 0.37 13.46
CA THR A 52 -14.59 0.12 12.07
C THR A 52 -15.33 1.10 11.19
N VAL A 53 -14.61 2.09 10.69
CA VAL A 53 -15.18 3.18 9.90
C VAL A 53 -15.35 2.83 8.41
N GLY A 54 -14.63 1.83 7.93
CA GLY A 54 -14.74 1.36 6.55
C GLY A 54 -13.74 0.27 6.22
N PHE A 55 -13.74 -0.14 4.95
CA PHE A 55 -12.80 -1.11 4.42
C PHE A 55 -12.11 -0.54 3.19
N VAL A 56 -10.82 -0.79 3.06
CA VAL A 56 -10.01 -0.47 1.88
C VAL A 56 -9.63 -1.75 1.17
N LYS A 57 -9.73 -1.74 -0.15
CA LYS A 57 -9.28 -2.83 -1.00
C LYS A 57 -7.75 -2.85 -1.03
N ILE A 58 -7.19 -4.02 -0.85
CA ILE A 58 -5.75 -4.28 -0.93
C ILE A 58 -5.43 -5.25 -2.07
N PRO A 59 -4.16 -5.39 -2.47
CA PRO A 59 -3.80 -6.40 -3.46
C PRO A 59 -4.27 -7.79 -3.01
N LYS A 60 -4.98 -8.50 -3.87
CA LYS A 60 -5.29 -9.91 -3.64
C LYS A 60 -3.99 -10.70 -3.67
N THR A 61 -3.74 -11.45 -2.62
CA THR A 61 -2.55 -12.29 -2.50
C THR A 61 -2.95 -13.74 -2.50
N ASN A 62 -2.40 -14.51 -3.42
CA ASN A 62 -2.55 -15.94 -3.45
C ASN A 62 -1.31 -16.57 -2.80
N ILE A 63 -1.52 -17.34 -1.72
CA ILE A 63 -0.45 -18.02 -1.00
C ILE A 63 -0.60 -19.52 -1.24
N GLY A 64 0.40 -20.14 -1.85
CA GLY A 64 0.53 -21.57 -1.97
C GLY A 64 1.44 -22.13 -0.87
N LEU A 65 1.05 -23.23 -0.25
CA LEU A 65 1.88 -23.97 0.68
C LEU A 65 2.10 -25.37 0.14
N SER A 66 3.35 -25.80 0.05
CA SER A 66 3.71 -27.17 -0.29
C SER A 66 4.79 -27.68 0.65
N ASN A 67 4.78 -28.97 0.91
CA ASN A 67 5.81 -29.66 1.70
C ASN A 67 6.40 -30.77 0.84
N SER A 68 7.68 -30.66 0.55
CA SER A 68 8.45 -31.70 -0.15
C SER A 68 9.78 -31.90 0.55
N ASP A 69 10.14 -33.17 0.80
CA ASP A 69 11.42 -33.57 1.40
C ASP A 69 11.74 -32.88 2.75
N GLY A 70 10.70 -32.68 3.58
CA GLY A 70 10.84 -32.02 4.88
C GLY A 70 11.09 -30.51 4.79
N LYS A 71 10.95 -29.90 3.59
CA LYS A 71 11.05 -28.45 3.36
C LYS A 71 9.67 -27.86 3.12
N PHE A 72 9.37 -26.81 3.84
CA PHE A 72 8.17 -26.00 3.61
C PHE A 72 8.46 -25.00 2.50
N ASN A 73 7.70 -25.08 1.40
CA ASN A 73 7.76 -24.11 0.32
C ASN A 73 6.50 -23.22 0.38
N VAL A 74 6.72 -21.92 0.44
CA VAL A 74 5.68 -20.89 0.38
C VAL A 74 5.78 -20.21 -0.97
N THR A 75 4.74 -20.33 -1.80
CA THR A 75 4.65 -19.59 -3.07
C THR A 75 3.71 -18.41 -2.85
N ILE A 76 4.13 -17.22 -3.22
CA ILE A 76 3.33 -16.01 -3.14
C ILE A 76 3.20 -15.42 -4.52
N GLU A 77 1.96 -15.40 -5.02
CA GLU A 77 1.65 -14.82 -6.31
C GLU A 77 1.27 -13.35 -6.14
N VAL A 78 1.99 -12.47 -6.82
CA VAL A 78 1.87 -11.02 -6.70
C VAL A 78 1.31 -10.42 -7.99
N ASN A 79 0.32 -9.55 -7.85
CA ASN A 79 -0.12 -8.66 -8.92
C ASN A 79 0.71 -7.36 -8.83
N PRO A 80 1.55 -7.02 -9.83
CA PRO A 80 2.38 -5.81 -9.79
C PRO A 80 1.61 -4.52 -10.08
N LEU A 81 0.36 -4.64 -10.54
CA LEU A 81 -0.49 -3.50 -10.90
C LEU A 81 -1.90 -3.65 -10.30
N PRO A 82 -2.02 -3.79 -8.98
CA PRO A 82 -3.31 -4.03 -8.36
C PRO A 82 -4.18 -2.77 -8.34
N VAL A 83 -5.47 -2.94 -8.58
CA VAL A 83 -6.47 -1.90 -8.31
C VAL A 83 -6.81 -1.95 -6.83
N ILE A 84 -6.39 -0.96 -6.08
CA ILE A 84 -6.50 -0.86 -4.62
C ILE A 84 -7.22 0.42 -4.20
N ASP A 85 -7.63 0.48 -2.93
CA ASP A 85 -8.11 1.72 -2.32
C ASP A 85 -7.02 2.35 -1.45
N GLU A 86 -7.08 3.67 -1.31
CA GLU A 86 -6.23 4.45 -0.40
C GLU A 86 -7.08 5.21 0.61
N TRP A 87 -6.48 5.66 1.68
CA TRP A 87 -7.18 6.40 2.72
C TRP A 87 -6.31 7.47 3.35
N SER A 88 -6.96 8.50 3.88
CA SER A 88 -6.30 9.55 4.64
C SER A 88 -7.26 10.13 5.68
N VAL A 89 -6.72 10.88 6.65
CA VAL A 89 -7.50 11.55 7.69
C VAL A 89 -7.17 13.02 7.67
N THR A 90 -8.19 13.87 7.59
CA THR A 90 -8.04 15.32 7.66
C THR A 90 -7.82 15.81 9.10
N SER A 91 -7.35 17.03 9.25
CA SER A 91 -7.19 17.69 10.57
C SER A 91 -8.49 17.80 11.36
N GLU A 92 -9.65 17.81 10.67
CA GLU A 92 -10.99 17.84 11.26
C GLU A 92 -11.49 16.44 11.69
N GLY A 93 -10.72 15.39 11.39
CA GLY A 93 -11.09 14.01 11.72
C GLY A 93 -11.99 13.34 10.69
N HIS A 94 -12.18 13.95 9.52
CA HIS A 94 -12.84 13.30 8.40
C HIS A 94 -11.92 12.23 7.81
N ILE A 95 -12.47 11.06 7.52
CA ILE A 95 -11.73 9.95 6.91
C ILE A 95 -12.16 9.85 5.46
N ALA A 96 -11.20 10.01 4.55
CA ALA A 96 -11.38 9.83 3.12
C ALA A 96 -10.91 8.43 2.74
N ILE A 97 -11.75 7.66 2.04
CA ILE A 97 -11.36 6.42 1.38
C ILE A 97 -11.46 6.67 -0.13
N VAL A 98 -10.31 6.72 -0.79
CA VAL A 98 -10.23 6.92 -2.24
C VAL A 98 -10.32 5.57 -2.93
N ARG A 99 -11.37 5.37 -3.71
CA ARG A 99 -11.66 4.11 -4.40
C ARG A 99 -10.87 4.01 -5.70
N GLY A 100 -10.05 2.96 -5.84
CA GLY A 100 -9.20 2.80 -7.02
C GLY A 100 -9.91 2.26 -8.26
N LYS A 101 -11.08 1.61 -8.09
CA LYS A 101 -11.80 1.00 -9.21
C LYS A 101 -12.35 2.02 -10.20
N ASP A 102 -12.85 3.14 -9.69
CA ASP A 102 -13.56 4.16 -10.47
C ASP A 102 -13.25 5.59 -10.02
N TYR A 103 -12.22 5.74 -9.22
CA TYR A 103 -11.64 6.99 -8.76
C TYR A 103 -12.69 7.98 -8.24
N HIS A 104 -13.22 7.67 -7.05
CA HIS A 104 -14.07 8.56 -6.27
C HIS A 104 -13.69 8.50 -4.79
N VAL A 105 -14.27 9.36 -3.96
CA VAL A 105 -13.98 9.40 -2.53
C VAL A 105 -15.23 9.06 -1.72
N ASP A 106 -15.08 8.08 -0.83
CA ASP A 106 -16.04 7.84 0.24
C ASP A 106 -15.56 8.55 1.49
N TRP A 107 -16.34 9.47 1.99
CA TRP A 107 -16.09 10.22 3.22
C TRP A 107 -16.83 9.60 4.40
N MET A 108 -16.13 9.44 5.51
CA MET A 108 -16.68 9.30 6.84
C MET A 108 -16.39 10.60 7.58
N LEU A 109 -17.42 11.39 7.85
CA LEU A 109 -17.30 12.64 8.59
C LEU A 109 -17.05 12.36 10.09
N ALA A 110 -16.58 13.36 10.82
CA ALA A 110 -16.26 13.21 12.24
C ALA A 110 -17.49 12.82 13.09
N ASP A 111 -18.69 13.24 12.68
CA ASP A 111 -19.97 12.90 13.30
C ASP A 111 -20.49 11.48 12.96
N GLY A 112 -19.77 10.74 12.10
CA GLY A 112 -20.14 9.40 11.64
C GLY A 112 -20.98 9.38 10.36
N THR A 113 -21.35 10.54 9.81
CA THR A 113 -22.08 10.63 8.53
C THR A 113 -21.20 10.11 7.39
N ARG A 114 -21.80 9.33 6.50
CA ARG A 114 -21.14 8.81 5.29
C ARG A 114 -21.63 9.53 4.04
N LYS A 115 -20.69 9.89 3.17
CA LYS A 115 -20.95 10.55 1.91
C LYS A 115 -20.04 9.98 0.83
N SER A 116 -20.60 9.59 -0.30
CA SER A 116 -19.85 9.19 -1.50
C SER A 116 -19.88 10.33 -2.51
N THR A 117 -18.77 10.60 -3.16
CA THR A 117 -18.67 11.64 -4.19
C THR A 117 -18.97 11.06 -5.56
N ALA A 118 -19.14 11.91 -6.56
CA ALA A 118 -19.12 11.50 -7.96
C ALA A 118 -17.73 10.99 -8.34
N LYS A 119 -17.65 10.26 -9.45
CA LYS A 119 -16.36 9.82 -10.02
C LYS A 119 -15.54 11.02 -10.46
N ILE A 120 -14.28 11.01 -10.08
CA ILE A 120 -13.32 12.04 -10.49
C ILE A 120 -12.91 11.77 -11.95
N PRO A 121 -12.98 12.76 -12.83
CA PRO A 121 -12.54 12.60 -14.21
C PRO A 121 -11.05 12.23 -14.27
N PHE A 122 -10.74 11.12 -14.90
CA PHE A 122 -9.39 10.61 -15.05
C PHE A 122 -9.17 10.08 -16.47
N ASP A 123 -7.98 10.29 -17.00
CA ASP A 123 -7.59 9.80 -18.34
C ASP A 123 -7.08 8.35 -18.21
N TRP A 124 -8.00 7.39 -18.27
CA TRP A 124 -7.69 5.97 -18.11
C TRP A 124 -6.90 5.43 -19.30
N LYS A 125 -5.69 4.95 -19.05
CA LYS A 125 -4.90 4.27 -20.07
C LYS A 125 -5.30 2.81 -20.15
N ARG A 126 -5.81 2.38 -21.32
CA ARG A 126 -6.04 0.96 -21.60
C ARG A 126 -4.69 0.26 -21.81
N MET A 127 -4.55 -0.92 -21.26
CA MET A 127 -3.39 -1.78 -21.41
C MET A 127 -3.70 -2.90 -22.40
N THR A 128 -2.82 -3.07 -23.38
CA THR A 128 -2.85 -4.22 -24.29
C THR A 128 -2.22 -5.45 -23.60
N ASP A 129 -2.40 -6.63 -24.16
CA ASP A 129 -1.76 -7.85 -23.64
C ASP A 129 -0.22 -7.75 -23.69
N ASP A 130 0.32 -7.09 -24.70
CA ASP A 130 1.76 -6.80 -24.83
C ASP A 130 2.23 -5.84 -23.71
N ASP A 131 1.47 -4.77 -23.39
CA ASP A 131 1.79 -3.87 -22.29
C ASP A 131 1.83 -4.61 -20.94
N LYS A 132 0.86 -5.52 -20.74
CA LYS A 132 0.76 -6.34 -19.52
C LYS A 132 1.93 -7.31 -19.39
N ALA A 133 2.31 -7.97 -20.50
CA ALA A 133 3.44 -8.88 -20.53
C ALA A 133 4.76 -8.12 -20.27
N ALA A 134 4.99 -7.00 -20.97
CA ALA A 134 6.16 -6.16 -20.80
C ALA A 134 6.30 -5.62 -19.36
N LEU A 135 5.17 -5.27 -18.71
CA LEU A 135 5.17 -4.86 -17.30
C LEU A 135 5.67 -5.98 -16.39
N ILE A 136 5.12 -7.19 -16.53
CA ILE A 136 5.53 -8.34 -15.73
C ILE A 136 7.03 -8.63 -15.93
N ASP A 137 7.52 -8.62 -17.15
CA ASP A 137 8.92 -8.88 -17.45
C ASP A 137 9.84 -7.78 -16.89
N SER A 138 9.40 -6.53 -16.95
CA SER A 138 10.10 -5.41 -16.33
C SER A 138 10.24 -5.57 -14.82
N VAL A 139 9.16 -5.95 -14.13
CA VAL A 139 9.18 -6.15 -12.67
C VAL A 139 10.04 -7.35 -12.29
N LYS A 140 10.00 -8.43 -13.05
CA LYS A 140 10.91 -9.59 -12.87
C LYS A 140 12.37 -9.16 -13.00
N ALA A 141 12.71 -8.42 -14.07
CA ALA A 141 14.08 -7.97 -14.31
C ALA A 141 14.60 -7.03 -13.20
N VAL A 142 13.75 -6.19 -12.62
CA VAL A 142 14.10 -5.35 -11.45
C VAL A 142 14.36 -6.23 -10.23
N ARG A 143 13.50 -7.18 -9.94
CA ARG A 143 13.67 -8.13 -8.83
C ARG A 143 14.98 -8.89 -8.97
N ASP A 144 15.22 -9.48 -10.13
CA ASP A 144 16.40 -10.32 -10.37
C ASP A 144 17.71 -9.50 -10.21
N ARG A 145 17.69 -8.22 -10.61
CA ARG A 145 18.81 -7.30 -10.34
C ARG A 145 19.01 -7.01 -8.84
N MET A 146 17.92 -6.81 -8.10
CA MET A 146 17.99 -6.59 -6.65
C MET A 146 18.52 -7.83 -5.92
N GLU A 147 18.10 -9.01 -6.34
CA GLU A 147 18.55 -10.28 -5.79
C GLU A 147 20.03 -10.53 -6.08
N ALA A 148 20.48 -10.24 -7.30
CA ALA A 148 21.88 -10.33 -7.69
C ALA A 148 22.78 -9.32 -6.94
N ALA A 149 22.26 -8.12 -6.64
CA ALA A 149 22.97 -7.09 -5.89
C ALA A 149 23.11 -7.41 -4.39
N ASN A 150 22.22 -8.23 -3.83
CA ASN A 150 22.18 -8.59 -2.41
C ASN A 150 21.98 -10.11 -2.22
N PRO A 151 22.94 -10.92 -2.68
CA PRO A 151 22.83 -12.37 -2.54
C PRO A 151 22.85 -12.78 -1.05
N GLY A 152 21.84 -13.53 -0.62
CA GLY A 152 21.75 -14.06 0.75
C GLY A 152 20.90 -13.23 1.72
N GLN A 153 20.41 -12.08 1.37
CA GLN A 153 19.30 -11.48 2.09
C GLN A 153 18.00 -12.14 1.60
N ASN A 154 17.23 -12.70 2.54
CA ASN A 154 15.92 -13.33 2.23
C ASN A 154 14.87 -12.27 1.88
N ASN A 155 15.18 -11.44 0.86
CA ASN A 155 14.38 -10.32 0.41
C ASN A 155 13.01 -10.78 -0.13
N GLN A 156 12.89 -12.04 -0.59
CA GLN A 156 11.64 -12.58 -1.12
C GLN A 156 10.55 -12.66 -0.05
N LEU A 157 10.89 -13.06 1.17
CA LEU A 157 9.94 -13.09 2.29
C LEU A 157 9.50 -11.68 2.72
N SER A 158 10.45 -10.74 2.79
CA SER A 158 10.14 -9.33 3.10
C SER A 158 9.32 -8.67 1.99
N GLN A 159 9.63 -8.95 0.73
CA GLN A 159 8.87 -8.46 -0.42
C GLN A 159 7.45 -9.05 -0.44
N ALA A 160 7.34 -10.34 -0.21
CA ALA A 160 6.07 -11.05 -0.11
C ALA A 160 5.22 -10.50 1.04
N TYR A 161 5.80 -10.29 2.22
CA TYR A 161 5.11 -9.68 3.34
C TYR A 161 4.67 -8.25 3.02
N SER A 162 5.53 -7.44 2.41
CA SER A 162 5.20 -6.08 1.99
C SER A 162 4.09 -6.03 0.96
N ALA A 163 4.07 -6.98 0.02
CA ALA A 163 3.01 -7.11 -0.98
C ALA A 163 1.66 -7.48 -0.35
N VAL A 164 1.66 -8.39 0.64
CA VAL A 164 0.45 -8.82 1.36
C VAL A 164 -0.08 -7.72 2.28
N MET A 165 0.82 -7.03 2.98
CA MET A 165 0.47 -6.10 4.06
C MET A 165 0.46 -4.63 3.60
N GLY A 166 0.71 -4.37 2.33
CA GLY A 166 0.67 -3.03 1.75
C GLY A 166 1.77 -2.10 2.25
N GLY A 167 2.97 -2.63 2.41
CA GLY A 167 4.15 -1.92 2.89
C GLY A 167 4.35 -2.06 4.40
N GLY A 168 5.54 -2.38 4.80
CA GLY A 168 5.96 -2.58 6.19
C GLY A 168 6.90 -3.78 6.30
N SER A 169 7.80 -3.75 7.27
CA SER A 169 8.64 -4.92 7.59
C SER A 169 7.85 -5.93 8.41
N PRO A 170 8.08 -7.25 8.21
CA PRO A 170 7.46 -8.26 9.05
C PRO A 170 7.85 -8.05 10.52
N PRO A 171 6.94 -8.28 11.47
CA PRO A 171 7.26 -8.20 12.88
C PRO A 171 8.34 -9.24 13.25
N PRO A 172 9.23 -8.93 14.20
CA PRO A 172 10.37 -9.79 14.53
C PRO A 172 10.00 -11.23 14.90
N ASN A 173 8.86 -11.44 15.55
CA ASN A 173 8.33 -12.75 15.88
C ASN A 173 7.91 -13.57 14.64
N MET A 174 7.43 -12.93 13.59
CA MET A 174 7.09 -13.58 12.34
C MET A 174 8.36 -13.94 11.54
N MET A 175 9.39 -13.09 11.58
CA MET A 175 10.72 -13.40 11.04
C MET A 175 11.34 -14.62 11.71
N MET A 176 11.21 -14.76 13.06
CA MET A 176 11.67 -15.95 13.78
C MET A 176 10.89 -17.21 13.40
N MET A 177 9.58 -17.11 13.21
CA MET A 177 8.70 -18.24 12.89
C MET A 177 8.89 -18.72 11.44
N MET A 178 9.34 -17.84 10.53
CA MET A 178 9.57 -18.12 9.10
C MET A 178 11.06 -18.42 8.77
N GLY A 179 11.92 -18.62 9.78
CA GLY A 179 13.32 -19.02 9.55
C GLY A 179 14.25 -17.91 9.02
N GLY A 180 13.83 -16.66 9.11
CA GLY A 180 14.60 -15.48 8.69
C GLY A 180 15.63 -15.06 9.73
N GLY A 181 16.65 -15.85 9.97
CA GLY A 181 17.82 -15.48 10.78
C GLY A 181 18.90 -14.83 9.93
N GLY A 182 18.81 -13.54 9.69
CA GLY A 182 19.96 -12.74 9.29
C GLY A 182 20.79 -12.41 10.52
N GLY A 183 21.85 -13.18 10.80
CA GLY A 183 22.81 -12.93 11.88
C GLY A 183 23.23 -14.21 12.58
N GLY A 184 24.35 -14.79 12.21
CA GLY A 184 25.31 -15.61 12.91
C GLY A 184 24.95 -16.58 14.04
N GLY A 185 23.70 -16.94 14.24
CA GLY A 185 23.28 -17.94 15.21
C GLY A 185 22.54 -19.08 14.49
N GLY A 186 23.09 -20.30 14.54
CA GLY A 186 22.50 -21.46 13.88
C GLY A 186 21.05 -21.67 14.29
N ALA A 187 20.21 -21.93 13.28
CA ALA A 187 18.80 -22.28 13.50
C ALA A 187 18.70 -23.43 14.50
N PRO A 188 17.72 -23.43 15.42
CA PRO A 188 17.51 -24.56 16.32
C PRO A 188 17.38 -25.85 15.51
N ARG A 189 18.16 -26.86 15.86
CA ARG A 189 18.09 -28.19 15.23
C ARG A 189 16.65 -28.72 15.34
N GLY A 190 15.97 -28.87 14.16
CA GLY A 190 14.65 -29.44 14.09
C GLY A 190 13.57 -28.54 13.49
N MET A 191 13.83 -27.26 13.18
CA MET A 191 12.88 -26.47 12.41
C MET A 191 12.98 -26.78 10.91
N PRO A 192 11.82 -27.01 10.23
CA PRO A 192 11.81 -27.21 8.79
C PRO A 192 12.37 -25.96 8.09
N GLN A 193 13.20 -26.18 7.07
CA GLN A 193 13.65 -25.08 6.22
C GLN A 193 12.42 -24.54 5.44
N VAL A 194 12.18 -23.24 5.59
CA VAL A 194 11.13 -22.54 4.82
C VAL A 194 11.79 -21.85 3.63
N SER A 195 11.37 -22.23 2.43
CA SER A 195 11.71 -21.54 1.19
C SER A 195 10.51 -20.71 0.73
N ALA A 196 10.73 -19.45 0.36
CA ALA A 196 9.69 -18.60 -0.21
C ALA A 196 10.03 -18.29 -1.67
N VAL A 197 9.04 -18.45 -2.54
CA VAL A 197 9.14 -18.12 -3.96
C VAL A 197 8.06 -17.11 -4.30
N VAL A 198 8.46 -15.98 -4.87
CA VAL A 198 7.53 -14.98 -5.40
C VAL A 198 7.32 -15.23 -6.88
N THR A 199 6.06 -15.40 -7.25
CA THR A 199 5.61 -15.49 -8.64
C THR A 199 4.74 -14.29 -8.98
N TYR A 200 4.48 -14.07 -10.25
CA TYR A 200 3.59 -13.02 -10.71
C TYR A 200 2.37 -13.63 -11.38
N VAL A 201 1.25 -12.95 -11.24
CA VAL A 201 0.01 -13.31 -11.95
C VAL A 201 0.24 -13.34 -13.46
N SER A 202 -0.64 -14.06 -14.18
CA SER A 202 -0.56 -14.05 -15.64
C SER A 202 -0.95 -12.66 -16.20
N PRO A 203 -0.50 -12.29 -17.42
CA PRO A 203 -0.91 -11.02 -18.05
C PRO A 203 -2.43 -10.86 -18.14
N SER A 204 -3.17 -11.96 -18.35
CA SER A 204 -4.64 -11.97 -18.43
C SER A 204 -5.33 -11.60 -17.10
N ASP A 205 -4.64 -11.74 -15.96
CA ASP A 205 -5.18 -11.43 -14.64
C ASP A 205 -4.91 -9.97 -14.21
N LEU A 206 -4.13 -9.24 -15.00
CA LEU A 206 -3.95 -7.80 -14.81
C LEU A 206 -5.19 -7.03 -15.30
N SER A 207 -5.44 -5.88 -14.65
CA SER A 207 -6.50 -4.96 -15.09
C SER A 207 -6.32 -4.53 -16.54
N ASP A 208 -7.43 -4.36 -17.28
CA ASP A 208 -7.42 -3.79 -18.63
C ASP A 208 -7.09 -2.30 -18.67
N PHE A 209 -7.14 -1.65 -17.54
CA PHE A 209 -6.79 -0.25 -17.39
C PHE A 209 -5.73 -0.07 -16.31
N GLN A 210 -4.79 0.81 -16.58
CA GLN A 210 -3.81 1.23 -15.60
C GLN A 210 -4.53 1.88 -14.41
N PRO A 211 -4.23 1.51 -13.15
CA PRO A 211 -4.81 2.15 -11.97
C PRO A 211 -4.51 3.66 -11.96
N ALA A 212 -5.41 4.46 -11.37
CA ALA A 212 -5.19 5.88 -11.23
C ALA A 212 -4.04 6.21 -10.26
N PHE A 213 -3.75 5.33 -9.32
CA PHE A 213 -2.74 5.52 -8.28
C PHE A 213 -2.19 4.19 -7.75
N PHE A 214 -1.05 4.24 -7.08
CA PHE A 214 -0.45 3.13 -6.33
C PHE A 214 -0.69 3.26 -4.83
N ALA A 215 -0.24 2.27 -4.07
CA ALA A 215 -0.26 2.30 -2.62
C ALA A 215 0.54 3.50 -2.06
N THR A 216 0.09 4.02 -0.92
CA THR A 216 0.65 5.18 -0.22
C THR A 216 0.52 6.52 -0.97
N ALA A 217 -0.43 6.60 -1.90
CA ALA A 217 -0.65 7.78 -2.73
C ALA A 217 -1.43 8.90 -2.02
N ALA A 218 -2.27 8.56 -1.04
CA ALA A 218 -3.16 9.53 -0.38
C ALA A 218 -2.51 10.23 0.81
N ARG A 219 -2.68 11.55 0.89
CA ARG A 219 -2.29 12.38 2.02
C ARG A 219 -3.34 13.47 2.25
N ALA A 220 -3.72 13.74 3.50
CA ALA A 220 -4.55 14.90 3.81
C ALA A 220 -3.66 16.13 4.06
N ASP A 221 -4.11 17.29 3.58
CA ASP A 221 -3.49 18.57 3.91
C ASP A 221 -4.10 19.21 5.17
N ALA A 222 -3.60 20.38 5.54
CA ALA A 222 -4.09 21.12 6.70
C ALA A 222 -5.42 21.86 6.44
N ASP A 223 -5.81 22.00 5.19
CA ASP A 223 -7.00 22.72 4.73
C ASP A 223 -8.19 21.78 4.45
N GLY A 224 -8.06 20.49 4.79
CA GLY A 224 -9.13 19.48 4.68
C GLY A 224 -9.24 18.82 3.33
N ASN A 225 -8.27 19.00 2.42
CA ASN A 225 -8.26 18.32 1.13
C ASN A 225 -7.46 17.00 1.22
N VAL A 226 -7.69 16.14 0.24
CA VAL A 226 -6.90 14.92 0.01
C VAL A 226 -6.03 15.12 -1.23
N TRP A 227 -4.73 14.98 -1.04
CA TRP A 227 -3.74 14.97 -2.09
C TRP A 227 -3.53 13.53 -2.55
N MET A 228 -3.81 13.27 -3.81
CA MET A 228 -3.73 11.96 -4.39
C MET A 228 -2.63 11.92 -5.45
N ARG A 229 -1.54 11.20 -5.19
CA ARG A 229 -0.48 11.00 -6.18
C ARG A 229 -0.99 10.10 -7.29
N THR A 230 -1.22 10.68 -8.47
CA THR A 230 -1.74 9.96 -9.62
C THR A 230 -0.63 9.36 -10.49
N ILE A 231 -0.97 8.28 -11.20
CA ILE A 231 -0.11 7.70 -12.24
C ILE A 231 -0.40 8.47 -13.51
N ASN A 232 0.61 9.19 -14.01
CA ASN A 232 0.46 9.94 -15.25
C ASN A 232 0.39 8.99 -16.43
N THR A 233 -0.69 9.10 -17.20
CA THR A 233 -0.87 8.33 -18.44
C THR A 233 0.01 8.83 -19.58
N LYS A 234 0.50 10.07 -19.47
CA LYS A 234 1.46 10.70 -20.37
C LYS A 234 2.76 11.00 -19.62
N PRO A 235 3.92 10.81 -20.27
CA PRO A 235 5.19 11.23 -19.67
C PRO A 235 5.15 12.71 -19.31
N THR A 236 5.34 13.03 -18.04
CA THR A 236 5.49 14.42 -17.56
C THR A 236 6.96 14.65 -17.21
N ALA A 237 7.57 15.62 -17.86
CA ALA A 237 8.86 16.12 -17.38
C ALA A 237 8.61 16.82 -16.03
N GLY A 238 9.39 16.48 -14.99
CA GLY A 238 9.43 17.31 -13.79
C GLY A 238 9.02 16.65 -12.48
N GLY A 239 8.47 15.48 -12.41
CA GLY A 239 8.20 14.78 -11.14
C GLY A 239 6.73 14.44 -10.90
N PRO A 240 6.38 13.89 -9.73
CA PRO A 240 5.05 13.36 -9.47
C PRO A 240 3.97 14.44 -9.44
N VAL A 241 2.81 14.10 -9.97
CA VAL A 241 1.62 14.96 -9.98
C VAL A 241 0.65 14.46 -8.93
N TYR A 242 0.04 15.41 -8.22
CA TYR A 242 -0.99 15.17 -7.22
C TYR A 242 -2.27 15.88 -7.64
N ASP A 243 -3.38 15.15 -7.63
CA ASP A 243 -4.71 15.75 -7.64
C ASP A 243 -5.04 16.21 -6.21
N VAL A 244 -5.46 17.44 -6.04
CA VAL A 244 -5.93 18.00 -4.76
C VAL A 244 -7.45 17.93 -4.77
N ILE A 245 -8.02 17.10 -3.91
CA ILE A 245 -9.45 16.76 -3.91
C ILE A 245 -10.08 17.35 -2.66
N ASN A 246 -11.12 18.19 -2.85
CA ASN A 246 -11.86 18.79 -1.74
C ASN A 246 -12.90 17.81 -1.13
N ALA A 247 -13.56 18.24 -0.06
CA ALA A 247 -14.60 17.46 0.61
C ALA A 247 -15.83 17.15 -0.26
N SER A 248 -16.02 17.86 -1.37
CA SER A 248 -17.08 17.58 -2.38
C SER A 248 -16.66 16.52 -3.38
N GLY A 249 -15.36 16.13 -3.40
CA GLY A 249 -14.81 15.18 -4.37
C GLY A 249 -14.39 15.82 -5.69
N GLU A 250 -14.24 17.14 -5.70
CA GLU A 250 -13.79 17.89 -6.87
C GLU A 250 -12.26 18.03 -6.81
N VAL A 251 -11.60 17.86 -7.96
CA VAL A 251 -10.18 18.20 -8.10
C VAL A 251 -10.10 19.73 -8.23
N VAL A 252 -9.67 20.37 -7.14
CA VAL A 252 -9.55 21.83 -7.06
C VAL A 252 -8.19 22.34 -7.55
N ASP A 253 -7.17 21.46 -7.57
CA ASP A 253 -5.85 21.80 -8.07
C ASP A 253 -5.12 20.53 -8.55
N ARG A 254 -4.10 20.72 -9.40
CA ARG A 254 -3.12 19.70 -9.80
C ARG A 254 -1.73 20.22 -9.57
N VAL A 255 -1.06 19.65 -8.57
CA VAL A 255 0.24 20.11 -8.13
C VAL A 255 1.32 19.13 -8.56
N GLN A 256 2.30 19.62 -9.33
CA GLN A 256 3.50 18.86 -9.66
C GLN A 256 4.60 19.16 -8.65
N ILE A 257 5.07 18.13 -7.98
CA ILE A 257 6.21 18.23 -7.06
C ILE A 257 7.49 18.05 -7.86
N PRO A 258 8.50 18.96 -7.72
CA PRO A 258 9.76 18.84 -8.46
C PRO A 258 10.45 17.49 -8.21
N LEU A 259 11.25 17.03 -9.19
CA LEU A 259 12.07 15.83 -9.05
C LEU A 259 12.95 15.92 -7.81
N GLU A 260 13.25 14.76 -7.21
CA GLU A 260 14.06 14.60 -6.00
C GLU A 260 13.47 15.23 -4.73
N ARG A 261 12.26 15.76 -4.81
CA ARG A 261 11.54 16.29 -3.66
C ARG A 261 10.39 15.37 -3.27
N THR A 262 10.16 15.28 -1.96
CA THR A 262 9.02 14.55 -1.38
C THR A 262 8.25 15.44 -0.43
N ILE A 263 6.94 15.26 -0.38
CA ILE A 263 6.09 15.99 0.57
C ILE A 263 6.43 15.49 1.98
N ALA A 264 6.97 16.36 2.83
CA ALA A 264 7.25 16.09 4.23
C ALA A 264 6.04 16.38 5.12
N GLY A 265 5.21 17.35 4.74
CA GLY A 265 4.02 17.75 5.49
C GLY A 265 3.30 18.93 4.86
N PHE A 266 2.24 19.37 5.53
CA PHE A 266 1.39 20.48 5.11
C PHE A 266 1.21 21.49 6.24
N GLY A 267 1.02 22.75 5.86
CA GLY A 267 0.58 23.83 6.73
C GLY A 267 -0.70 24.45 6.17
N ALA A 268 -1.37 25.24 6.97
CA ALA A 268 -2.61 25.91 6.57
C ALA A 268 -2.38 26.89 5.41
N GLY A 269 -3.42 27.12 4.62
CA GLY A 269 -3.43 28.07 3.51
C GLY A 269 -2.55 27.65 2.34
N GLY A 270 -2.58 26.37 1.95
CA GLY A 270 -1.87 25.81 0.81
C GLY A 270 -0.34 25.70 1.02
N VAL A 271 0.13 25.72 2.26
CA VAL A 271 1.56 25.53 2.54
C VAL A 271 1.94 24.08 2.46
N VAL A 272 3.02 23.77 1.71
CA VAL A 272 3.59 22.44 1.56
C VAL A 272 5.04 22.48 2.00
N PHE A 273 5.43 21.55 2.86
CA PHE A 273 6.81 21.32 3.23
C PHE A 273 7.38 20.19 2.39
N LEU A 274 8.46 20.46 1.68
CA LEU A 274 9.14 19.51 0.80
C LEU A 274 10.49 19.15 1.42
N SER A 275 10.85 17.89 1.37
CA SER A 275 12.18 17.41 1.75
C SER A 275 12.94 16.91 0.53
N HIS A 276 14.25 17.16 0.52
CA HIS A 276 15.19 16.61 -0.44
C HIS A 276 16.55 16.33 0.21
N MET A 277 17.32 15.46 -0.44
CA MET A 277 18.68 15.15 0.00
C MET A 277 19.67 16.04 -0.74
N GLU A 278 20.56 16.70 0.00
CA GLU A 278 21.72 17.40 -0.52
C GLU A 278 22.99 16.75 0.07
N GLY A 279 23.60 15.84 -0.71
CA GLY A 279 24.63 14.97 -0.18
C GLY A 279 24.09 14.04 0.91
N THR A 280 24.59 14.17 2.14
CA THR A 280 24.14 13.40 3.33
C THR A 280 23.13 14.15 4.21
N VAL A 281 22.77 15.38 3.83
CA VAL A 281 21.90 16.26 4.62
C VAL A 281 20.50 16.29 4.04
N THR A 282 19.49 16.06 4.88
CA THR A 282 18.09 16.29 4.50
C THR A 282 17.76 17.77 4.71
N ARG A 283 17.34 18.44 3.64
CA ARG A 283 16.84 19.81 3.69
C ARG A 283 15.33 19.85 3.64
N LEU A 284 14.76 20.84 4.31
CA LEU A 284 13.33 21.12 4.30
C LEU A 284 13.08 22.47 3.62
N GLU A 285 12.25 22.47 2.60
CA GLU A 285 11.81 23.65 1.85
C GLU A 285 10.33 23.93 2.16
N ARG A 286 9.98 25.22 2.23
CA ARG A 286 8.59 25.66 2.34
C ARG A 286 8.14 26.19 0.99
N ALA A 287 7.12 25.56 0.43
CA ALA A 287 6.44 25.99 -0.79
C ALA A 287 4.99 26.37 -0.48
N ARG A 288 4.32 26.99 -1.41
CA ARG A 288 2.91 27.30 -1.36
C ARG A 288 2.28 27.02 -2.71
N THR A 289 1.13 26.34 -2.72
CA THR A 289 0.27 26.25 -3.90
C THR A 289 -0.36 27.61 -4.16
N LYS A 290 -0.60 27.91 -5.42
CA LYS A 290 -1.17 29.21 -5.82
C LYS A 290 -2.67 29.25 -5.62
#